data_c9bb9b1c6897df6298f57e71b2486251
#
_entry.id   c9bb9b1c6897df6298f57e71b2486251
#
_cell.length_a   1.000
_cell.length_b   1.000
_cell.length_c   1.000
_cell.angle_alpha   90.00
_cell.angle_beta   90.00
_cell.angle_gamma   90.00
#
_symmetry.space_group_name_H-M   'P 1'
#
loop_
_entity.id
_entity.type
_entity.pdbx_description
1 polymer ?
#
loop_
_entity_poly.entity_id
_entity_poly.type
_entity_poly.pdbx_seq_one_letter_code
_entity_poly.pdbx_strand_id
1 'polypeptide(L)'
;MKKVILLSLFSVFLLNCNKKAEAPVADTASPDTAASTEKIVDTLNAKSFCYMGVTGKDTVFVSIDDNLGTITGKMASKNSEKDSNKGELSGFKSGDTLKLTYEFASEGKSGNKNDIYFLQTKDGLSEGIGDRDPETGTKYANENKIKYAGGRVLKIADCNLVAKALQ
;
A
#
# COMPACT_ATOMS: atom_id res chain seq x y z
N MET A 1 23.14 -24.13 -46.80
CA MET A 1 23.69 -25.49 -46.62
C MET A 1 23.84 -25.74 -45.13
N LYS A 2 23.34 -26.87 -44.75
CA LYS A 2 23.43 -27.66 -43.51
C LYS A 2 22.53 -27.24 -42.33
N LYS A 3 21.42 -27.95 -42.32
CA LYS A 3 20.56 -28.29 -41.22
C LYS A 3 21.32 -29.10 -40.16
N VAL A 4 21.14 -28.80 -38.88
CA VAL A 4 21.29 -29.79 -37.82
C VAL A 4 20.11 -29.71 -36.90
N ILE A 5 19.28 -30.71 -36.98
CA ILE A 5 18.20 -31.08 -36.08
C ILE A 5 18.87 -31.84 -34.93
N LEU A 6 18.60 -31.49 -33.71
CA LEU A 6 18.83 -32.35 -32.56
C LEU A 6 17.59 -32.37 -31.68
N LEU A 7 16.86 -33.49 -31.88
CA LEU A 7 15.86 -34.04 -30.98
C LEU A 7 16.55 -34.68 -29.79
N SER A 8 16.07 -34.49 -28.61
CA SER A 8 16.02 -35.48 -27.52
C SER A 8 15.43 -34.82 -26.29
N LEU A 9 14.56 -35.35 -25.71
CA LEU A 9 13.97 -36.47 -24.99
C LEU A 9 13.30 -35.89 -23.74
N PHE A 10 12.06 -35.86 -23.73
CA PHE A 10 11.01 -36.50 -22.96
C PHE A 10 11.53 -37.21 -21.68
N SER A 11 11.19 -36.63 -20.51
CA SER A 11 11.11 -37.36 -19.26
C SER A 11 9.90 -36.95 -18.48
N VAL A 12 8.89 -37.80 -18.56
CA VAL A 12 7.68 -37.85 -17.75
C VAL A 12 8.08 -38.47 -16.41
N PHE A 13 7.84 -37.75 -15.31
CA PHE A 13 7.73 -38.35 -13.98
C PHE A 13 6.30 -38.18 -13.46
N LEU A 14 5.50 -39.19 -13.76
CA LEU A 14 4.32 -39.54 -12.99
C LEU A 14 4.77 -40.41 -11.82
N LEU A 15 4.02 -40.35 -10.77
CA LEU A 15 3.87 -41.24 -9.62
C LEU A 15 3.99 -40.43 -8.32
N ASN A 16 3.11 -40.51 -7.37
CA ASN A 16 2.13 -41.52 -7.03
C ASN A 16 1.20 -40.98 -5.95
N CYS A 17 -0.09 -41.04 -6.19
CA CYS A 17 -1.08 -41.05 -5.13
C CYS A 17 -0.95 -42.37 -4.38
N ASN A 18 -0.85 -42.32 -3.07
CA ASN A 18 -1.22 -43.49 -2.28
C ASN A 18 -2.17 -43.13 -1.15
N LYS A 19 -3.36 -43.61 -1.34
CA LYS A 19 -4.52 -43.58 -0.44
C LYS A 19 -4.56 -44.92 0.28
N LYS A 20 -4.68 -44.95 1.59
CA LYS A 20 -5.27 -46.04 2.37
C LYS A 20 -5.54 -45.55 3.79
N ALA A 21 -6.73 -45.39 4.17
CA ALA A 21 -7.79 -46.28 4.60
C ALA A 21 -7.61 -46.80 6.05
N GLU A 22 -8.47 -46.27 6.93
CA GLU A 22 -9.42 -46.87 7.91
C GLU A 22 -8.89 -47.80 9.02
N ALA A 23 -8.99 -47.29 10.21
CA ALA A 23 -9.88 -47.61 11.40
C ALA A 23 -9.69 -48.96 12.12
N PRO A 24 -10.12 -49.24 13.39
CA PRO A 24 -10.93 -48.44 14.32
C PRO A 24 -10.53 -48.52 15.82
N VAL A 25 -11.12 -47.59 16.60
CA VAL A 25 -11.58 -47.57 18.02
C VAL A 25 -10.84 -48.31 19.14
N ALA A 26 -10.53 -47.55 20.18
CA ALA A 26 -10.87 -47.90 21.56
C ALA A 26 -10.89 -46.67 22.48
N ASP A 27 -12.00 -46.46 23.14
CA ASP A 27 -12.26 -45.54 24.23
C ASP A 27 -11.21 -45.62 25.34
N THR A 28 -10.85 -44.47 25.90
CA THR A 28 -10.67 -44.30 27.33
C THR A 28 -10.67 -42.84 27.71
N ALA A 29 -11.46 -42.50 28.69
CA ALA A 29 -11.82 -41.21 29.25
C ALA A 29 -10.69 -40.32 29.71
N SER A 30 -10.85 -39.02 29.46
CA SER A 30 -10.64 -37.77 30.23
C SER A 30 -9.62 -37.74 31.39
N PRO A 31 -8.89 -36.60 31.60
CA PRO A 31 -9.53 -35.42 32.11
C PRO A 31 -9.08 -34.08 31.48
N ASP A 32 -10.00 -33.13 31.58
CA ASP A 32 -9.86 -31.69 31.46
C ASP A 32 -8.42 -31.11 31.57
N THR A 33 -7.97 -30.56 30.47
CA THR A 33 -7.04 -29.42 30.53
C THR A 33 -7.60 -28.37 29.59
N ALA A 34 -8.19 -27.33 30.18
CA ALA A 34 -8.61 -26.13 29.49
C ALA A 34 -7.39 -25.58 28.72
N ALA A 35 -7.30 -25.93 27.45
CA ALA A 35 -6.43 -25.24 26.52
C ALA A 35 -6.99 -23.83 26.37
N SER A 36 -6.35 -22.88 27.04
CA SER A 36 -6.48 -21.46 26.75
C SER A 36 -6.31 -21.31 25.24
N THR A 37 -7.40 -21.06 24.56
CA THR A 37 -7.39 -20.62 23.17
C THR A 37 -6.77 -19.24 23.19
N GLU A 38 -5.43 -19.16 23.13
CA GLU A 38 -4.77 -17.93 22.77
C GLU A 38 -5.37 -17.51 21.43
N LYS A 39 -6.14 -16.44 21.50
CA LYS A 39 -6.65 -15.76 20.32
C LYS A 39 -5.41 -15.35 19.52
N ILE A 40 -5.07 -16.13 18.49
CA ILE A 40 -4.06 -15.72 17.51
C ILE A 40 -4.60 -14.42 16.94
N VAL A 41 -4.09 -13.30 17.46
CA VAL A 41 -4.36 -11.99 16.90
C VAL A 41 -3.70 -12.05 15.54
N ASP A 42 -4.53 -12.08 14.50
CA ASP A 42 -4.09 -12.03 13.13
C ASP A 42 -3.38 -10.70 12.87
N THR A 43 -2.07 -10.70 13.14
CA THR A 43 -1.18 -9.53 12.99
C THR A 43 -0.85 -9.26 11.52
N LEU A 44 -1.42 -10.05 10.61
CA LEU A 44 -1.23 -9.94 9.16
C LEU A 44 -2.28 -9.04 8.50
N ASN A 45 -3.22 -8.48 9.25
CA ASN A 45 -4.22 -7.60 8.69
C ASN A 45 -3.61 -6.25 8.28
N ALA A 46 -3.96 -5.79 7.09
CA ALA A 46 -3.65 -4.45 6.63
C ALA A 46 -4.12 -3.41 7.65
N LYS A 47 -3.25 -2.46 7.96
CA LYS A 47 -3.55 -1.36 8.88
C LYS A 47 -3.99 -0.16 8.07
N SER A 48 -5.18 0.35 8.36
CA SER A 48 -5.73 1.54 7.70
C SER A 48 -5.49 2.79 8.54
N PHE A 49 -5.06 3.85 7.89
CA PHE A 49 -4.78 5.15 8.50
C PHE A 49 -5.42 6.25 7.67
N CYS A 50 -5.96 7.25 8.33
CA CYS A 50 -6.61 8.38 7.68
C CYS A 50 -6.02 9.69 8.16
N TYR A 51 -5.78 10.60 7.21
CA TYR A 51 -5.13 11.87 7.47
C TYR A 51 -5.83 13.01 6.76
N MET A 52 -5.72 14.19 7.35
CA MET A 52 -6.22 15.43 6.78
C MET A 52 -5.23 16.56 7.05
N GLY A 53 -5.01 17.41 6.06
CA GLY A 53 -4.21 18.62 6.18
C GLY A 53 -4.93 19.83 5.60
N VAL A 54 -4.80 20.96 6.26
CA VAL A 54 -5.36 22.24 5.79
C VAL A 54 -4.21 23.22 5.62
N THR A 55 -4.14 23.86 4.47
CA THR A 55 -3.16 24.90 4.16
C THR A 55 -3.91 26.08 3.55
N GLY A 56 -4.04 27.16 4.32
CA GLY A 56 -4.90 28.28 3.92
C GLY A 56 -6.36 27.83 3.78
N LYS A 57 -6.90 27.90 2.56
CA LYS A 57 -8.27 27.46 2.24
C LYS A 57 -8.32 26.07 1.62
N ASP A 58 -7.17 25.46 1.34
CA ASP A 58 -7.06 24.18 0.68
C ASP A 58 -7.01 23.03 1.69
N THR A 59 -7.68 21.94 1.38
CA THR A 59 -7.74 20.77 2.25
C THR A 59 -7.33 19.52 1.48
N VAL A 60 -6.48 18.72 2.09
CA VAL A 60 -6.06 17.42 1.57
C VAL A 60 -6.52 16.30 2.49
N PHE A 61 -7.08 15.27 1.89
CA PHE A 61 -7.52 14.05 2.55
C PHE A 61 -6.73 12.87 2.01
N VAL A 62 -6.26 12.02 2.90
CA VAL A 62 -5.48 10.82 2.55
C VAL A 62 -5.99 9.63 3.36
N SER A 63 -6.26 8.53 2.67
CA SER A 63 -6.46 7.21 3.26
C SER A 63 -5.33 6.30 2.82
N ILE A 64 -4.73 5.56 3.73
CA ILE A 64 -3.62 4.64 3.48
C ILE A 64 -3.93 3.28 4.10
N ASP A 65 -3.72 2.24 3.33
CA ASP A 65 -3.73 0.86 3.77
C ASP A 65 -2.30 0.32 3.67
N ASP A 66 -1.72 -0.01 4.82
CA ASP A 66 -0.38 -0.60 4.95
C ASP A 66 -0.52 -2.12 5.14
N ASN A 67 -0.14 -2.86 4.12
CA ASN A 67 -0.07 -4.31 4.14
C ASN A 67 1.40 -4.75 4.10
N LEU A 68 1.99 -4.91 5.28
CA LEU A 68 3.38 -5.34 5.43
C LEU A 68 4.38 -4.48 4.63
N GLY A 69 4.16 -3.18 4.61
CA GLY A 69 5.01 -2.23 3.90
C GLY A 69 4.63 -2.00 2.44
N THR A 70 3.70 -2.78 1.88
CA THR A 70 3.05 -2.45 0.61
C THR A 70 1.92 -1.47 0.91
N ILE A 71 1.98 -0.31 0.29
CA ILE A 71 1.05 0.79 0.54
C ILE A 71 0.11 0.96 -0.64
N THR A 72 -1.18 0.98 -0.33
CA THR A 72 -2.24 1.44 -1.24
C THR A 72 -3.07 2.50 -0.54
N GLY A 73 -3.83 3.27 -1.28
CA GLY A 73 -4.65 4.30 -0.68
C GLY A 73 -5.31 5.24 -1.69
N LYS A 74 -5.89 6.30 -1.15
CA LYS A 74 -6.53 7.36 -1.95
C LYS A 74 -6.15 8.72 -1.40
N MET A 75 -6.07 9.70 -2.29
CA MET A 75 -5.85 11.09 -1.93
C MET A 75 -6.77 12.00 -2.72
N ALA A 76 -7.28 13.02 -2.06
CA ALA A 76 -7.99 14.12 -2.70
C ALA A 76 -7.47 15.45 -2.18
N SER A 77 -7.24 16.40 -3.08
CA SER A 77 -7.00 17.79 -2.76
C SER A 77 -8.22 18.61 -3.17
N LYS A 78 -8.83 19.26 -2.19
CA LYS A 78 -9.89 20.25 -2.41
C LYS A 78 -9.28 21.62 -2.35
N ASN A 79 -9.11 22.23 -3.51
CA ASN A 79 -8.52 23.55 -3.65
C ASN A 79 -9.61 24.61 -3.74
N SER A 80 -9.43 25.75 -3.11
CA SER A 80 -10.43 26.82 -3.09
C SER A 80 -10.46 27.68 -4.35
N GLU A 81 -9.30 27.79 -5.03
CA GLU A 81 -9.10 28.67 -6.19
C GLU A 81 -8.64 27.93 -7.43
N LYS A 82 -8.46 26.61 -7.34
CA LYS A 82 -8.03 25.73 -8.46
C LYS A 82 -8.88 24.50 -8.48
N ASP A 83 -8.81 23.76 -9.58
CA ASP A 83 -9.49 22.49 -9.69
C ASP A 83 -9.01 21.50 -8.62
N SER A 84 -9.99 20.83 -8.05
CA SER A 84 -9.75 19.74 -7.13
C SER A 84 -9.25 18.51 -7.89
N ASN A 85 -8.37 17.75 -7.28
CA ASN A 85 -7.93 16.48 -7.83
C ASN A 85 -8.20 15.33 -6.87
N LYS A 86 -8.42 14.16 -7.43
CA LYS A 86 -8.66 12.94 -6.68
C LYS A 86 -8.04 11.77 -7.42
N GLY A 87 -7.46 10.84 -6.66
CA GLY A 87 -6.81 9.68 -7.25
C GLY A 87 -6.35 8.65 -6.24
N GLU A 88 -5.58 7.71 -6.74
CA GLU A 88 -5.08 6.57 -6.00
C GLU A 88 -3.61 6.73 -5.63
N LEU A 89 -3.24 6.18 -4.50
CA LEU A 89 -1.88 6.08 -4.01
C LEU A 89 -1.43 4.63 -4.06
N SER A 90 -0.24 4.40 -4.56
CA SER A 90 0.40 3.08 -4.54
C SER A 90 1.90 3.19 -4.34
N GLY A 91 2.49 2.24 -3.64
CA GLY A 91 3.93 2.24 -3.39
C GLY A 91 4.33 1.39 -2.21
N PHE A 92 5.34 1.84 -1.48
CA PHE A 92 5.89 1.06 -0.39
C PHE A 92 6.42 1.95 0.74
N LYS A 93 6.56 1.35 1.91
CA LYS A 93 7.14 1.95 3.10
C LYS A 93 8.61 1.54 3.22
N SER A 94 9.49 2.52 3.41
CA SER A 94 10.92 2.33 3.67
C SER A 94 11.30 3.06 4.96
N GLY A 95 11.48 2.31 6.05
CA GLY A 95 11.56 2.90 7.38
C GLY A 95 10.29 3.68 7.70
N ASP A 96 10.42 4.94 8.05
CA ASP A 96 9.29 5.83 8.32
C ASP A 96 8.82 6.62 7.09
N THR A 97 9.42 6.36 5.93
CA THR A 97 9.08 7.06 4.68
C THR A 97 8.13 6.23 3.82
N LEU A 98 7.00 6.81 3.44
CA LEU A 98 6.09 6.29 2.44
C LEU A 98 6.52 6.85 1.09
N LYS A 99 6.97 5.98 0.20
CA LYS A 99 7.36 6.32 -1.18
C LYS A 99 6.24 5.91 -2.11
N LEU A 100 5.46 6.88 -2.57
CA LEU A 100 4.20 6.63 -3.27
C LEU A 100 4.20 7.29 -4.64
N THR A 101 3.47 6.68 -5.56
CA THR A 101 3.00 7.29 -6.80
C THR A 101 1.53 7.65 -6.61
N TYR A 102 1.20 8.90 -6.89
CA TYR A 102 -0.15 9.42 -6.92
C TYR A 102 -0.64 9.47 -8.37
N GLU A 103 -1.63 8.65 -8.69
CA GLU A 103 -2.31 8.65 -10.00
C GLU A 103 -3.67 9.30 -9.84
N PHE A 104 -3.92 10.40 -10.58
CA PHE A 104 -5.08 11.23 -10.33
C PHE A 104 -5.73 11.77 -11.60
N ALA A 105 -6.99 12.14 -11.47
CA ALA A 105 -7.72 12.94 -12.44
C ALA A 105 -7.76 14.41 -12.01
N SER A 106 -7.57 15.30 -12.94
CA SER A 106 -7.69 16.75 -12.79
C SER A 106 -8.21 17.35 -14.09
N GLU A 107 -9.12 18.31 -14.01
CA GLU A 107 -9.70 19.01 -15.19
C GLU A 107 -10.27 18.07 -16.26
N GLY A 108 -10.88 16.97 -15.83
CA GLY A 108 -11.44 15.97 -16.75
C GLY A 108 -10.41 15.09 -17.45
N LYS A 109 -9.11 15.26 -17.17
CA LYS A 109 -8.03 14.39 -17.65
C LYS A 109 -7.68 13.37 -16.60
N SER A 110 -7.65 12.09 -16.96
CA SER A 110 -7.19 10.98 -16.14
C SER A 110 -5.77 10.58 -16.50
N GLY A 111 -5.12 9.81 -15.59
CA GLY A 111 -3.81 9.24 -15.85
C GLY A 111 -2.63 10.15 -15.56
N ASN A 112 -2.84 11.28 -14.89
CA ASN A 112 -1.74 12.06 -14.35
C ASN A 112 -1.04 11.29 -13.24
N LYS A 113 0.29 11.28 -13.23
CA LYS A 113 1.08 10.55 -12.21
C LYS A 113 2.16 11.45 -11.65
N ASN A 114 2.28 11.47 -10.34
CA ASN A 114 3.36 12.17 -9.65
C ASN A 114 3.88 11.33 -8.49
N ASP A 115 5.17 11.31 -8.28
CA ASP A 115 5.72 10.79 -7.03
C ASP A 115 5.33 11.74 -5.90
N ILE A 116 4.93 11.16 -4.79
CA ILE A 116 4.63 11.87 -3.56
C ILE A 116 5.16 11.06 -2.38
N TYR A 117 6.07 11.64 -1.62
CA TYR A 117 6.67 10.96 -0.50
C TYR A 117 6.24 11.62 0.80
N PHE A 118 5.99 10.79 1.82
CA PHE A 118 5.63 11.28 3.15
C PHE A 118 6.55 10.67 4.19
N LEU A 119 7.00 11.48 5.13
CA LEU A 119 7.55 11.00 6.38
C LEU A 119 6.38 10.75 7.33
N GLN A 120 6.21 9.51 7.76
CA GLN A 120 5.20 9.11 8.72
C GLN A 120 5.73 9.24 10.13
N THR A 121 5.00 9.93 10.99
CA THR A 121 5.28 10.10 12.41
C THR A 121 4.09 9.62 13.23
N LYS A 122 4.25 9.59 14.56
CA LYS A 122 3.13 9.29 15.47
C LYS A 122 1.98 10.30 15.36
N ASP A 123 2.25 11.51 14.89
CA ASP A 123 1.28 12.62 14.85
C ASP A 123 0.66 12.83 13.46
N GLY A 124 1.19 12.17 12.41
CA GLY A 124 0.69 12.31 11.05
C GLY A 124 1.73 12.09 9.96
N LEU A 125 1.53 12.74 8.83
CA LEU A 125 2.40 12.69 7.67
C LEU A 125 2.97 14.08 7.37
N SER A 126 4.25 14.14 7.00
CA SER A 126 4.88 15.33 6.44
C SER A 126 5.25 15.06 4.98
N GLU A 127 4.74 15.88 4.06
CA GLU A 127 5.02 15.73 2.63
C GLU A 127 6.47 16.13 2.31
N GLY A 128 7.12 15.34 1.46
CA GLY A 128 8.46 15.62 0.98
C GLY A 128 8.49 16.73 -0.06
N ILE A 129 9.44 17.63 0.08
CA ILE A 129 9.76 18.68 -0.89
C ILE A 129 11.11 18.36 -1.52
N GLY A 130 11.18 18.36 -2.84
CA GLY A 130 12.40 18.12 -3.60
C GLY A 130 12.26 18.57 -5.04
N ASP A 131 13.39 18.76 -5.70
CA ASP A 131 13.43 19.08 -7.13
C ASP A 131 12.79 17.95 -7.93
N ARG A 132 12.09 18.33 -8.98
CA ARG A 132 11.50 17.38 -9.92
C ARG A 132 12.48 17.08 -11.05
N ASP A 133 12.39 15.86 -11.54
CA ASP A 133 13.11 15.45 -12.74
C ASP A 133 12.75 16.35 -13.93
N PRO A 134 13.72 16.97 -14.61
CA PRO A 134 13.44 17.97 -15.63
C PRO A 134 12.80 17.41 -16.89
N GLU A 135 12.93 16.11 -17.15
CA GLU A 135 12.37 15.48 -18.35
C GLU A 135 10.89 15.11 -18.15
N THR A 136 10.57 14.57 -16.98
CA THR A 136 9.22 14.08 -16.69
C THR A 136 8.37 15.04 -15.88
N GLY A 137 9.00 15.88 -15.04
CA GLY A 137 8.33 16.77 -14.10
C GLY A 137 7.55 16.04 -12.99
N THR A 138 7.50 14.70 -13.02
CA THR A 138 6.62 13.89 -12.21
C THR A 138 7.34 13.17 -11.08
N LYS A 139 8.60 12.82 -11.27
CA LYS A 139 9.44 12.13 -10.30
C LYS A 139 10.32 13.10 -9.53
N TYR A 140 10.80 12.69 -8.37
CA TYR A 140 11.87 13.42 -7.70
C TYR A 140 13.19 13.20 -8.43
N ALA A 141 13.93 14.29 -8.71
CA ALA A 141 15.24 14.22 -9.36
C ALA A 141 16.30 13.52 -8.49
N ASN A 142 16.21 13.67 -7.18
CA ASN A 142 17.11 13.01 -6.22
C ASN A 142 16.39 12.79 -4.88
N GLU A 143 16.11 11.54 -4.58
CA GLU A 143 15.42 11.16 -3.36
C GLU A 143 16.17 11.54 -2.07
N ASN A 144 17.49 11.51 -2.10
CA ASN A 144 18.32 11.86 -0.94
C ASN A 144 18.32 13.35 -0.60
N LYS A 145 17.80 14.20 -1.50
CA LYS A 145 17.67 15.64 -1.30
C LYS A 145 16.27 16.07 -0.86
N ILE A 146 15.35 15.13 -0.73
CA ILE A 146 13.99 15.41 -0.27
C ILE A 146 14.02 15.87 1.19
N LYS A 147 13.36 16.99 1.45
CA LYS A 147 13.21 17.57 2.78
C LYS A 147 11.75 17.46 3.22
N TYR A 148 11.52 17.05 4.45
CA TYR A 148 10.17 16.94 5.02
C TYR A 148 9.83 18.14 5.90
N ALA A 149 10.82 18.89 6.36
CA ALA A 149 10.61 20.15 7.04
C ALA A 149 10.10 21.22 6.06
N GLY A 150 8.98 21.85 6.40
CA GLY A 150 8.34 22.87 5.55
C GLY A 150 7.37 22.29 4.50
N GLY A 151 7.27 20.99 4.37
CA GLY A 151 6.23 20.34 3.57
C GLY A 151 4.85 20.43 4.22
N ARG A 152 3.84 20.08 3.43
CA ARG A 152 2.47 20.02 3.93
C ARG A 152 2.37 18.94 5.03
N VAL A 153 1.76 19.32 6.16
CA VAL A 153 1.54 18.42 7.28
C VAL A 153 0.10 17.96 7.29
N LEU A 154 -0.10 16.63 7.34
CA LEU A 154 -1.40 16.01 7.47
C LEU A 154 -1.47 15.32 8.84
N LYS A 155 -2.48 15.65 9.61
CA LYS A 155 -2.72 15.07 10.93
C LYS A 155 -3.63 13.84 10.82
N ILE A 156 -3.55 12.95 11.79
CA ILE A 156 -4.48 11.83 11.92
C ILE A 156 -5.91 12.37 11.98
N ALA A 157 -6.82 11.79 11.24
CA ALA A 157 -8.20 12.22 11.11
C ALA A 157 -9.17 11.04 11.22
N ASP A 158 -10.45 11.35 11.44
CA ASP A 158 -11.52 10.37 11.44
C ASP A 158 -11.68 9.76 10.04
N CYS A 159 -11.63 8.42 9.96
CA CYS A 159 -11.69 7.72 8.68
C CYS A 159 -13.06 7.83 7.98
N ASN A 160 -14.15 8.02 8.71
CA ASN A 160 -15.45 8.23 8.08
C ASN A 160 -15.53 9.60 7.40
N LEU A 161 -14.91 10.61 8.01
CA LEU A 161 -14.80 11.95 7.41
C LEU A 161 -13.95 11.89 6.14
N VAL A 162 -12.78 11.24 6.22
CA VAL A 162 -11.88 11.11 5.08
C VAL A 162 -12.54 10.30 3.96
N ALA A 163 -13.18 9.18 4.26
CA ALA A 163 -13.87 8.34 3.28
C ALA A 163 -14.95 9.12 2.51
N LYS A 164 -15.74 9.97 3.18
CA LYS A 164 -16.72 10.85 2.53
C LYS A 164 -16.09 11.86 1.58
N ALA A 165 -14.90 12.36 1.92
CA ALA A 165 -14.19 13.33 1.07
C ALA A 165 -13.54 12.67 -0.15
N LEU A 166 -13.28 11.35 -0.07
CA LEU A 166 -12.65 10.53 -1.11
C LEU A 166 -13.67 9.83 -2.06
N GLN A 167 -14.96 9.96 -1.82
CA GLN A 167 -16.04 9.56 -2.73
C GLN A 167 -16.19 10.58 -3.87
#